data_ff90ae3a273a79a7ab3d87c1083e7784
#
_entry.id   ff90ae3a273a79a7ab3d87c1083e7784
#
_cell.length_a   1.000
_cell.length_b   1.000
_cell.length_c   1.000
_cell.angle_alpha   90.00
_cell.angle_beta   90.00
_cell.angle_gamma   90.00
#
_symmetry.space_group_name_H-M   'P 1'
#
loop_
_entity.id
_entity.type
_entity.pdbx_description
1 polymer ?
#
loop_
_entity_poly.entity_id
_entity_poly.type
_entity_poly.pdbx_seq_one_letter_code
_entity_poly.pdbx_strand_id
1 'polypeptide(L)'
;MVSNISSCTKVLVLPIVLWVVSSFSLRAQEKDFATWANAGFEYKLKPAFTVSGGLEWRTKDDLGKTDRWGLKVGGSYKLLPFLKLGAGYETHYRNRGADGWKFRHRYRLEGTLSARVQRVKLSLRERFQHTFDGHRDEFRLRSRAKFAYDIPKCKLEPYASAEMYNGLNKTEHFGVKRMRYRGGITLPLSKRWEADIFYCRQWEKDKRKDIVGVECVYSF
;
A
#
# COMPACT_ATOMS: atom_id res chain seq x y z
N MET A 1 24.60 -12.42 20.00
CA MET A 1 23.35 -12.11 19.29
C MET A 1 23.48 -11.03 18.20
N VAL A 2 24.64 -10.37 18.10
CA VAL A 2 24.92 -9.25 17.17
C VAL A 2 25.49 -9.72 15.81
N SER A 3 26.10 -10.89 15.71
CA SER A 3 26.77 -11.38 14.50
C SER A 3 25.83 -11.80 13.34
N ASN A 4 24.55 -12.11 13.62
CA ASN A 4 23.60 -12.57 12.59
C ASN A 4 22.92 -11.42 11.80
N ILE A 5 22.97 -10.18 12.31
CA ILE A 5 22.42 -9.01 11.62
C ILE A 5 23.34 -8.59 10.46
N SER A 6 24.64 -8.71 10.65
CA SER A 6 25.67 -8.32 9.67
C SER A 6 25.59 -9.11 8.34
N SER A 7 25.27 -10.42 8.39
CA SER A 7 25.16 -11.25 7.18
C SER A 7 23.86 -11.00 6.40
N CYS A 8 22.76 -10.72 7.10
CA CYS A 8 21.47 -10.39 6.48
C CYS A 8 21.52 -9.02 5.78
N THR A 9 22.24 -8.06 6.37
CA THR A 9 22.41 -6.70 5.84
C THR A 9 23.22 -6.69 4.54
N LYS A 10 24.28 -7.47 4.45
CA LYS A 10 25.16 -7.50 3.27
C LYS A 10 24.51 -8.10 2.02
N VAL A 11 23.63 -9.09 2.18
CA VAL A 11 22.95 -9.75 1.05
C VAL A 11 21.82 -8.90 0.47
N LEU A 12 21.18 -8.07 1.28
CA LEU A 12 19.99 -7.30 0.89
C LEU A 12 20.27 -5.85 0.51
N VAL A 13 21.26 -5.21 1.12
CA VAL A 13 21.52 -3.77 0.90
C VAL A 13 22.10 -3.53 -0.49
N LEU A 14 22.99 -4.38 -0.98
CA LEU A 14 23.66 -4.19 -2.27
C LEU A 14 22.69 -4.18 -3.48
N PRO A 15 21.79 -5.16 -3.65
CA PRO A 15 20.85 -5.15 -4.78
C PRO A 15 19.78 -4.05 -4.67
N ILE A 16 19.39 -3.65 -3.45
CA ILE A 16 18.42 -2.57 -3.25
C ILE A 16 19.04 -1.22 -3.62
N VAL A 17 20.30 -0.96 -3.24
CA VAL A 17 21.03 0.25 -3.62
C VAL A 17 21.26 0.33 -5.12
N LEU A 18 21.63 -0.77 -5.77
CA LEU A 18 21.79 -0.85 -7.23
C LEU A 18 20.45 -0.61 -7.97
N TRP A 19 19.35 -1.12 -7.44
CA TRP A 19 18.03 -0.93 -8.04
C TRP A 19 17.52 0.51 -7.90
N VAL A 20 17.79 1.17 -6.79
CA VAL A 20 17.47 2.58 -6.56
C VAL A 20 18.30 3.49 -7.48
N VAL A 21 19.59 3.21 -7.66
CA VAL A 21 20.48 4.02 -8.51
C VAL A 21 20.14 3.89 -10.00
N SER A 22 19.76 2.71 -10.49
CA SER A 22 19.37 2.50 -11.89
C SER A 22 18.04 3.14 -12.29
N SER A 23 17.27 3.61 -11.30
CA SER A 23 15.94 4.21 -11.51
C SER A 23 15.96 5.67 -11.95
N PHE A 24 17.11 6.32 -12.04
CA PHE A 24 17.28 7.73 -12.43
C PHE A 24 17.41 7.94 -13.96
N SER A 25 16.61 7.26 -14.76
CA SER A 25 16.56 7.56 -16.20
C SER A 25 15.75 8.82 -16.47
N LEU A 26 16.42 9.81 -16.99
CA LEU A 26 15.88 11.11 -17.41
C LEU A 26 14.89 10.96 -18.58
N ARG A 27 13.61 11.16 -18.30
CA ARG A 27 12.60 11.53 -19.31
C ARG A 27 11.82 12.72 -18.79
N ALA A 28 11.49 13.66 -19.69
CA ALA A 28 10.73 14.89 -19.42
C ALA A 28 9.24 14.57 -19.12
N GLN A 29 8.97 13.90 -18.00
CA GLN A 29 7.64 13.62 -17.47
C GLN A 29 7.52 14.39 -16.16
N GLU A 30 6.38 15.03 -15.89
CA GLU A 30 6.14 15.66 -14.58
C GLU A 30 6.42 14.64 -13.47
N LYS A 31 7.48 14.87 -12.73
CA LYS A 31 7.90 14.03 -11.61
C LYS A 31 7.43 14.69 -10.32
N ASP A 32 6.85 13.92 -9.44
CA ASP A 32 6.51 14.36 -8.10
C ASP A 32 7.08 13.32 -7.10
N PHE A 33 7.70 13.80 -6.04
CA PHE A 33 8.17 12.97 -4.95
C PHE A 33 7.28 13.15 -3.73
N ALA A 34 6.91 12.06 -3.08
CA ALA A 34 5.99 12.08 -1.93
C ALA A 34 6.40 11.11 -0.83
N THR A 35 5.97 11.40 0.38
CA THR A 35 6.05 10.48 1.52
C THR A 35 4.67 10.05 1.96
N TRP A 36 4.54 8.75 2.29
CA TRP A 36 3.34 8.18 2.87
C TRP A 36 3.67 7.55 4.22
N ALA A 37 2.99 8.01 5.26
CA ALA A 37 3.06 7.41 6.59
C ALA A 37 1.69 6.86 6.98
N ASN A 38 1.68 5.63 7.50
CA ASN A 38 0.49 4.99 8.02
C ASN A 38 0.80 4.41 9.40
N ALA A 39 -0.12 4.61 10.34
CA ALA A 39 -0.13 3.95 11.63
C ALA A 39 -1.48 3.27 11.81
N GLY A 40 -1.48 2.00 12.17
CA GLY A 40 -2.69 1.23 12.27
C GLY A 40 -2.69 0.21 13.39
N PHE A 41 -3.86 -0.37 13.62
CA PHE A 41 -4.03 -1.49 14.51
C PHE A 41 -4.90 -2.58 13.89
N GLU A 42 -4.69 -3.80 14.34
CA GLU A 42 -5.52 -4.96 14.07
C GLU A 42 -5.93 -5.64 15.37
N TYR A 43 -7.22 -5.96 15.50
CA TYR A 43 -7.77 -6.68 16.62
C TYR A 43 -8.53 -7.93 16.15
N LYS A 44 -8.11 -9.10 16.61
CA LYS A 44 -8.76 -10.38 16.28
C LYS A 44 -9.92 -10.61 17.23
N LEU A 45 -11.13 -10.27 16.79
CA LEU A 45 -12.36 -10.55 17.56
C LEU A 45 -12.66 -12.05 17.67
N LYS A 46 -12.39 -12.79 16.60
CA LYS A 46 -12.55 -14.26 16.47
C LYS A 46 -11.43 -14.80 15.60
N PRO A 47 -11.13 -16.10 15.61
CA PRO A 47 -10.07 -16.68 14.77
C PRO A 47 -10.17 -16.34 13.29
N ALA A 48 -11.39 -16.16 12.78
CA ALA A 48 -11.63 -15.81 11.37
C ALA A 48 -11.94 -14.33 11.15
N PHE A 49 -12.22 -13.54 12.19
CA PHE A 49 -12.68 -12.15 12.04
C PHE A 49 -11.73 -11.15 12.69
N THR A 50 -11.21 -10.22 11.90
CA THR A 50 -10.29 -9.17 12.33
C THR A 50 -10.88 -7.80 12.03
N VAL A 51 -10.85 -6.91 13.02
CA VAL A 51 -11.15 -5.48 12.86
C VAL A 51 -9.85 -4.72 12.75
N SER A 52 -9.81 -3.69 11.92
CA SER A 52 -8.63 -2.85 11.74
C SER A 52 -9.01 -1.38 11.71
N GLY A 53 -8.08 -0.54 12.14
CA GLY A 53 -8.19 0.90 12.05
C GLY A 53 -6.83 1.52 11.83
N GLY A 54 -6.79 2.79 11.42
CA GLY A 54 -5.51 3.47 11.25
C GLY A 54 -5.62 4.88 10.72
N LEU A 55 -4.51 5.58 10.86
CA LEU A 55 -4.28 6.94 10.39
C LEU A 55 -3.36 6.91 9.18
N GLU A 56 -3.57 7.84 8.28
CA GLU A 56 -2.76 8.03 7.07
C GLU A 56 -2.35 9.49 6.95
N TRP A 57 -1.09 9.73 6.66
CA TRP A 57 -0.58 11.03 6.26
C TRP A 57 0.19 10.91 4.95
N ARG A 58 0.00 11.88 4.04
CA ARG A 58 0.70 11.91 2.75
C ARG A 58 1.11 13.30 2.38
N THR A 59 2.25 13.40 1.72
CA THR A 59 2.75 14.64 1.11
C THR A 59 2.54 14.64 -0.41
N LYS A 60 2.77 15.79 -1.02
CA LYS A 60 2.80 16.05 -2.46
C LYS A 60 3.74 17.21 -2.77
N ASP A 61 3.92 17.53 -4.04
CA ASP A 61 4.70 18.67 -4.51
C ASP A 61 6.14 18.62 -3.95
N ASP A 62 6.86 17.51 -4.21
CA ASP A 62 8.22 17.23 -3.76
C ASP A 62 8.41 17.42 -2.25
N LEU A 63 7.50 16.89 -1.46
CA LEU A 63 7.38 16.99 0.01
C LEU A 63 6.96 18.37 0.53
N GLY A 64 6.86 19.39 -0.32
CA GLY A 64 6.59 20.78 0.08
C GLY A 64 5.22 21.00 0.69
N LYS A 65 4.25 20.10 0.44
CA LYS A 65 2.87 20.25 0.95
C LYS A 65 2.30 18.92 1.44
N THR A 66 1.46 19.01 2.47
CA THR A 66 0.60 17.89 2.85
C THR A 66 -0.50 17.70 1.80
N ASP A 67 -0.61 16.48 1.22
CA ASP A 67 -1.70 16.10 0.31
C ASP A 67 -2.96 15.78 1.12
N ARG A 68 -2.82 14.97 2.18
CA ARG A 68 -4.00 14.55 2.97
C ARG A 68 -3.66 13.91 4.30
N TRP A 69 -4.65 13.97 5.17
CA TRP A 69 -4.83 13.13 6.34
C TRP A 69 -5.95 12.12 6.06
N GLY A 70 -5.87 10.95 6.61
CA GLY A 70 -6.89 9.92 6.43
C GLY A 70 -7.12 9.13 7.70
N LEU A 71 -8.38 8.79 7.95
CA LEU A 71 -8.80 7.82 8.95
C LEU A 71 -9.38 6.62 8.22
N LYS A 72 -9.03 5.41 8.66
CA LYS A 72 -9.45 4.15 8.06
C LYS A 72 -10.02 3.25 9.13
N VAL A 73 -11.13 2.59 8.84
CA VAL A 73 -11.69 1.51 9.64
C VAL A 73 -12.12 0.38 8.73
N GLY A 74 -12.07 -0.85 9.21
CA GLY A 74 -12.48 -1.98 8.39
C GLY A 74 -12.57 -3.28 9.18
N GLY A 75 -13.17 -4.25 8.53
CA GLY A 75 -13.23 -5.62 9.00
C GLY A 75 -12.83 -6.58 7.91
N SER A 76 -12.28 -7.71 8.28
CA SER A 76 -11.98 -8.79 7.36
C SER A 76 -12.35 -10.15 7.97
N TYR A 77 -12.81 -11.04 7.10
CA TYR A 77 -13.23 -12.39 7.45
C TYR A 77 -12.45 -13.41 6.61
N LYS A 78 -11.80 -14.35 7.28
CA LYS A 78 -11.09 -15.46 6.64
C LYS A 78 -12.11 -16.54 6.31
N LEU A 79 -12.65 -16.50 5.08
CA LEU A 79 -13.68 -17.43 4.62
C LEU A 79 -13.11 -18.84 4.41
N LEU A 80 -11.91 -18.91 3.80
CA LEU A 80 -11.18 -20.15 3.54
C LEU A 80 -9.70 -19.95 3.90
N PRO A 81 -8.89 -20.99 4.08
CA PRO A 81 -7.46 -20.85 4.35
C PRO A 81 -6.71 -19.97 3.37
N PHE A 82 -7.17 -19.94 2.13
CA PHE A 82 -6.57 -19.18 1.02
C PHE A 82 -7.39 -17.94 0.62
N LEU A 83 -8.61 -17.73 1.15
CA LEU A 83 -9.50 -16.63 0.77
C LEU A 83 -9.92 -15.79 1.98
N LYS A 84 -9.59 -14.50 1.92
CA LYS A 84 -10.01 -13.48 2.88
C LYS A 84 -10.89 -12.43 2.18
N LEU A 85 -12.05 -12.14 2.76
CA LEU A 85 -12.94 -11.06 2.34
C LEU A 85 -12.80 -9.89 3.31
N GLY A 86 -13.01 -8.67 2.83
CA GLY A 86 -12.92 -7.49 3.66
C GLY A 86 -13.84 -6.37 3.19
N ALA A 87 -14.24 -5.54 4.15
CA ALA A 87 -14.97 -4.31 3.90
C ALA A 87 -14.35 -3.20 4.75
N GLY A 88 -14.44 -1.96 4.29
CA GLY A 88 -13.91 -0.84 5.06
C GLY A 88 -14.42 0.49 4.57
N TYR A 89 -14.23 1.46 5.45
CA TYR A 89 -14.54 2.85 5.22
C TYR A 89 -13.30 3.70 5.53
N GLU A 90 -13.09 4.71 4.70
CA GLU A 90 -11.98 5.65 4.83
C GLU A 90 -12.53 7.06 4.67
N THR A 91 -12.12 7.98 5.53
CA THR A 91 -12.32 9.41 5.31
C THR A 91 -10.97 10.07 5.10
N HIS A 92 -10.91 10.99 4.14
CA HIS A 92 -9.69 11.72 3.83
C HIS A 92 -9.98 13.21 3.85
N TYR A 93 -9.23 13.95 4.66
CA TYR A 93 -9.17 15.41 4.61
C TYR A 93 -8.02 15.80 3.67
N ARG A 94 -8.39 16.25 2.48
CA ARG A 94 -7.45 16.41 1.36
C ARG A 94 -7.28 17.87 0.96
N ASN A 95 -6.03 18.28 0.76
CA ASN A 95 -5.65 19.57 0.24
C ASN A 95 -5.83 19.61 -1.29
N ARG A 96 -6.79 20.43 -1.75
CA ARG A 96 -7.14 20.63 -3.16
C ARG A 96 -6.44 21.86 -3.78
N GLY A 97 -5.45 22.44 -3.12
CA GLY A 97 -4.77 23.65 -3.56
C GLY A 97 -5.66 24.86 -3.37
N ALA A 98 -6.01 25.57 -4.45
CA ALA A 98 -6.86 26.76 -4.41
C ALA A 98 -8.26 26.51 -3.80
N ASP A 99 -8.81 25.31 -3.98
CA ASP A 99 -10.11 24.92 -3.42
C ASP A 99 -10.07 24.61 -1.91
N GLY A 100 -8.92 24.77 -1.27
CA GLY A 100 -8.72 24.49 0.16
C GLY A 100 -8.75 23.01 0.52
N TRP A 101 -9.07 22.76 1.77
CA TRP A 101 -9.16 21.41 2.32
C TRP A 101 -10.59 20.88 2.26
N LYS A 102 -10.78 19.67 1.70
CA LYS A 102 -12.10 19.05 1.57
C LYS A 102 -12.11 17.61 2.06
N PHE A 103 -13.20 17.22 2.70
CA PHE A 103 -13.44 15.84 3.06
C PHE A 103 -13.78 14.99 1.84
N ARG A 104 -13.38 13.74 1.90
CA ARG A 104 -13.62 12.73 0.88
C ARG A 104 -13.87 11.39 1.56
N HIS A 105 -14.98 10.77 1.26
CA HIS A 105 -15.41 9.51 1.83
C HIS A 105 -15.15 8.38 0.85
N ARG A 106 -14.73 7.21 1.37
CA ARG A 106 -14.45 6.05 0.53
C ARG A 106 -14.92 4.77 1.19
N TYR A 107 -15.73 4.03 0.49
CA TYR A 107 -16.11 2.67 0.82
C TYR A 107 -15.26 1.69 0.02
N ARG A 108 -14.93 0.55 0.60
CA ARG A 108 -14.20 -0.50 -0.08
C ARG A 108 -14.74 -1.88 0.26
N LEU A 109 -14.79 -2.74 -0.75
CA LEU A 109 -15.00 -4.18 -0.61
C LEU A 109 -13.82 -4.87 -1.26
N GLU A 110 -13.29 -5.92 -0.64
CA GLU A 110 -12.12 -6.59 -1.15
C GLU A 110 -12.15 -8.10 -0.94
N GLY A 111 -11.57 -8.82 -1.89
CA GLY A 111 -11.24 -10.23 -1.79
C GLY A 111 -9.75 -10.42 -1.97
N THR A 112 -9.13 -11.25 -1.15
CA THR A 112 -7.71 -11.56 -1.24
C THR A 112 -7.53 -13.07 -1.28
N LEU A 113 -6.96 -13.57 -2.37
CA LEU A 113 -6.46 -14.93 -2.50
C LEU A 113 -4.99 -14.96 -2.09
N SER A 114 -4.60 -15.96 -1.30
CA SER A 114 -3.22 -16.11 -0.85
C SER A 114 -2.79 -17.57 -0.95
N ALA A 115 -1.58 -17.78 -1.46
CA ALA A 115 -0.95 -19.08 -1.52
C ALA A 115 0.48 -18.98 -0.98
N ARG A 116 0.97 -20.06 -0.39
CA ARG A 116 2.35 -20.18 0.05
C ARG A 116 2.98 -21.43 -0.60
N VAL A 117 4.07 -21.21 -1.29
CA VAL A 117 4.87 -22.30 -1.88
C VAL A 117 6.26 -22.20 -1.27
N GLN A 118 6.59 -23.13 -0.40
CA GLN A 118 7.83 -23.11 0.38
C GLN A 118 8.00 -21.77 1.14
N ARG A 119 8.94 -20.93 0.69
CA ARG A 119 9.29 -19.63 1.29
C ARG A 119 8.66 -18.44 0.59
N VAL A 120 7.95 -18.70 -0.48
CA VAL A 120 7.31 -17.68 -1.31
C VAL A 120 5.86 -17.54 -0.89
N LYS A 121 5.45 -16.32 -0.61
CA LYS A 121 4.05 -15.95 -0.38
C LYS A 121 3.55 -15.17 -1.59
N LEU A 122 2.48 -15.66 -2.20
CA LEU A 122 1.79 -15.02 -3.31
C LEU A 122 0.44 -14.52 -2.82
N SER A 123 0.02 -13.32 -3.22
CA SER A 123 -1.34 -12.87 -2.99
C SER A 123 -1.87 -12.05 -4.16
N LEU A 124 -3.13 -12.31 -4.50
CA LEU A 124 -3.92 -11.55 -5.45
C LEU A 124 -5.06 -10.89 -4.71
N ARG A 125 -5.21 -9.58 -4.84
CA ARG A 125 -6.29 -8.83 -4.21
C ARG A 125 -7.08 -8.05 -5.24
N GLU A 126 -8.38 -8.28 -5.28
CA GLU A 126 -9.34 -7.44 -5.97
C GLU A 126 -10.05 -6.54 -4.96
N ARG A 127 -10.13 -5.26 -5.26
CA ARG A 127 -10.76 -4.26 -4.41
C ARG A 127 -11.64 -3.33 -5.23
N PHE A 128 -12.93 -3.39 -4.96
CA PHE A 128 -13.86 -2.37 -5.40
C PHE A 128 -13.81 -1.16 -4.46
N GLN A 129 -13.78 0.04 -5.02
CA GLN A 129 -13.81 1.29 -4.27
C GLN A 129 -14.85 2.23 -4.84
N HIS A 130 -15.68 2.76 -3.96
CA HIS A 130 -16.53 3.92 -4.22
C HIS A 130 -16.00 5.10 -3.42
N THR A 131 -15.72 6.21 -4.09
CA THR A 131 -15.22 7.44 -3.45
C THR A 131 -16.16 8.58 -3.78
N PHE A 132 -16.58 9.30 -2.74
CA PHE A 132 -17.54 10.41 -2.79
C PHE A 132 -16.96 11.66 -2.12
N ASP A 133 -17.13 12.81 -2.73
CA ASP A 133 -16.63 14.11 -2.20
C ASP A 133 -17.69 15.22 -2.17
N GLY A 134 -18.97 14.85 -2.17
CA GLY A 134 -20.10 15.76 -2.15
C GLY A 134 -20.60 16.18 -3.54
N HIS A 135 -19.76 16.07 -4.59
CA HIS A 135 -20.11 16.49 -5.94
C HIS A 135 -19.86 15.41 -7.00
N ARG A 136 -18.99 14.47 -6.72
CA ARG A 136 -18.57 13.43 -7.69
C ARG A 136 -18.46 12.08 -7.04
N ASP A 137 -19.09 11.10 -7.72
CA ASP A 137 -18.91 9.68 -7.43
C ASP A 137 -17.82 9.10 -8.32
N GLU A 138 -16.89 8.38 -7.72
CA GLU A 138 -15.81 7.73 -8.41
C GLU A 138 -15.76 6.26 -8.03
N PHE A 139 -16.00 5.39 -9.01
CA PHE A 139 -15.94 3.95 -8.86
C PHE A 139 -14.66 3.41 -9.49
N ARG A 140 -13.94 2.55 -8.76
CA ARG A 140 -12.69 1.95 -9.23
C ARG A 140 -12.61 0.48 -8.83
N LEU A 141 -12.04 -0.31 -9.74
CA LEU A 141 -11.53 -1.64 -9.44
C LEU A 141 -10.01 -1.55 -9.30
N ARG A 142 -9.48 -2.21 -8.27
CA ARG A 142 -8.03 -2.27 -8.01
C ARG A 142 -7.60 -3.70 -7.88
N SER A 143 -6.78 -4.14 -8.82
CA SER A 143 -6.19 -5.46 -8.86
C SER A 143 -4.73 -5.39 -8.42
N ARG A 144 -4.36 -6.12 -7.37
CA ARG A 144 -2.98 -6.15 -6.86
C ARG A 144 -2.45 -7.56 -6.78
N ALA A 145 -1.31 -7.79 -7.42
CA ALA A 145 -0.47 -8.96 -7.20
C ALA A 145 0.70 -8.58 -6.25
N LYS A 146 0.95 -9.37 -5.22
CA LYS A 146 2.09 -9.24 -4.29
C LYS A 146 2.83 -10.56 -4.21
N PHE A 147 4.14 -10.47 -4.27
CA PHE A 147 5.11 -11.53 -4.04
C PHE A 147 5.96 -11.16 -2.82
N ALA A 148 6.10 -12.05 -1.85
CA ALA A 148 6.96 -11.85 -0.70
C ALA A 148 7.81 -13.10 -0.44
N TYR A 149 9.00 -12.91 0.10
CA TYR A 149 9.97 -13.98 0.32
C TYR A 149 10.39 -14.04 1.79
N ASP A 150 10.27 -15.24 2.35
CA ASP A 150 10.63 -15.54 3.74
C ASP A 150 12.11 -15.96 3.80
N ILE A 151 12.99 -15.04 4.22
CA ILE A 151 14.44 -15.30 4.25
C ILE A 151 14.76 -16.18 5.45
N PRO A 152 15.46 -17.33 5.24
CA PRO A 152 15.83 -18.22 6.32
C PRO A 152 16.66 -17.50 7.40
N LYS A 153 16.32 -17.75 8.66
CA LYS A 153 17.01 -17.20 9.84
C LYS A 153 17.05 -15.66 9.89
N CYS A 154 16.26 -14.98 9.07
CA CYS A 154 16.11 -13.53 9.04
C CYS A 154 14.65 -13.15 9.27
N LYS A 155 14.40 -12.11 10.07
CA LYS A 155 13.03 -11.63 10.32
C LYS A 155 12.53 -10.69 9.21
N LEU A 156 13.40 -10.28 8.30
CA LEU A 156 13.03 -9.41 7.20
C LEU A 156 12.29 -10.19 6.12
N GLU A 157 11.17 -9.66 5.67
CA GLU A 157 10.39 -10.21 4.55
C GLU A 157 10.36 -9.19 3.41
N PRO A 158 11.28 -9.27 2.44
CA PRO A 158 11.24 -8.45 1.24
C PRO A 158 10.05 -8.85 0.36
N TYR A 159 9.48 -7.84 -0.30
CA TYR A 159 8.39 -8.07 -1.22
C TYR A 159 8.41 -7.13 -2.42
N ALA A 160 7.74 -7.55 -3.48
CA ALA A 160 7.37 -6.73 -4.63
C ALA A 160 5.88 -6.85 -4.89
N SER A 161 5.27 -5.79 -5.40
CA SER A 161 3.87 -5.83 -5.84
C SER A 161 3.61 -4.90 -7.00
N ALA A 162 2.66 -5.30 -7.84
CA ALA A 162 2.08 -4.49 -8.90
C ALA A 162 0.59 -4.29 -8.62
N GLU A 163 0.11 -3.07 -8.77
CA GLU A 163 -1.30 -2.74 -8.54
C GLU A 163 -1.83 -1.88 -9.68
N MET A 164 -2.93 -2.32 -10.27
CA MET A 164 -3.63 -1.69 -11.38
C MET A 164 -4.93 -1.06 -10.89
N TYR A 165 -5.26 0.10 -11.42
CA TYR A 165 -6.48 0.83 -11.13
C TYR A 165 -7.30 1.03 -12.40
N ASN A 166 -8.48 0.48 -12.43
CA ASN A 166 -9.44 0.63 -13.52
C ASN A 166 -10.59 1.54 -13.08
N GLY A 167 -10.95 2.51 -13.91
CA GLY A 167 -12.17 3.31 -13.73
C GLY A 167 -13.40 2.49 -14.10
N LEU A 168 -14.48 2.65 -13.32
CA LEU A 168 -15.77 1.97 -13.54
C LEU A 168 -16.93 2.96 -13.76
N ASN A 169 -16.66 4.24 -13.87
CA ASN A 169 -17.70 5.24 -14.12
C ASN A 169 -18.27 5.07 -15.53
N LYS A 170 -19.59 5.21 -15.68
CA LYS A 170 -20.30 5.03 -16.97
C LYS A 170 -19.78 5.92 -18.11
N THR A 171 -19.26 7.10 -17.77
CA THR A 171 -18.69 8.07 -18.72
C THR A 171 -17.26 7.75 -19.15
N GLU A 172 -16.64 6.75 -18.54
CA GLU A 172 -15.27 6.36 -18.81
C GLU A 172 -15.23 4.93 -19.34
N HIS A 173 -14.56 4.71 -20.47
CA HIS A 173 -14.27 3.36 -20.93
C HIS A 173 -13.47 2.62 -19.85
N PHE A 174 -13.81 1.35 -19.60
CA PHE A 174 -13.02 0.47 -18.75
C PHE A 174 -11.58 0.46 -19.24
N GLY A 175 -10.67 0.91 -18.41
CA GLY A 175 -9.26 1.00 -18.80
C GLY A 175 -8.36 1.36 -17.63
N VAL A 176 -7.09 1.08 -17.81
CA VAL A 176 -6.06 1.33 -16.81
C VAL A 176 -5.83 2.83 -16.66
N LYS A 177 -6.23 3.38 -15.52
CA LYS A 177 -6.05 4.80 -15.18
C LYS A 177 -4.75 5.05 -14.41
N ARG A 178 -4.27 4.02 -13.70
CA ARG A 178 -3.07 4.11 -12.86
C ARG A 178 -2.44 2.75 -12.67
N MET A 179 -1.11 2.74 -12.67
CA MET A 179 -0.30 1.58 -12.28
C MET A 179 0.59 1.97 -11.11
N ARG A 180 0.81 1.04 -10.18
CA ARG A 180 1.76 1.17 -9.07
C ARG A 180 2.63 -0.06 -8.99
N TYR A 181 3.91 0.16 -8.84
CA TYR A 181 4.89 -0.87 -8.53
C TYR A 181 5.52 -0.51 -7.19
N ARG A 182 5.45 -1.43 -6.24
CA ARG A 182 5.97 -1.24 -4.89
C ARG A 182 6.97 -2.34 -4.59
N GLY A 183 8.14 -1.96 -4.11
CA GLY A 183 9.11 -2.85 -3.48
C GLY A 183 9.35 -2.41 -2.05
N GLY A 184 9.45 -3.32 -1.12
CA GLY A 184 9.59 -2.99 0.29
C GLY A 184 10.06 -4.16 1.13
N ILE A 185 10.19 -3.88 2.42
CA ILE A 185 10.59 -4.86 3.43
C ILE A 185 9.63 -4.75 4.60
N THR A 186 9.01 -5.86 4.94
CA THR A 186 8.23 -6.00 6.17
C THR A 186 9.15 -6.50 7.28
N LEU A 187 9.12 -5.83 8.43
CA LEU A 187 9.93 -6.10 9.61
C LEU A 187 9.04 -6.30 10.83
N PRO A 188 8.91 -7.50 11.39
CA PRO A 188 8.28 -7.70 12.69
C PRO A 188 9.22 -7.18 13.80
N LEU A 189 8.90 -6.01 14.34
CA LEU A 189 9.67 -5.36 15.41
C LEU A 189 9.50 -6.11 16.74
N SER A 190 8.29 -6.63 16.99
CA SER A 190 7.95 -7.45 18.15
C SER A 190 6.86 -8.46 17.81
N LYS A 191 6.33 -9.18 18.81
CA LYS A 191 5.15 -10.07 18.64
C LYS A 191 3.88 -9.32 18.25
N ARG A 192 3.81 -8.01 18.53
CA ARG A 192 2.64 -7.16 18.32
C ARG A 192 2.87 -6.03 17.32
N TRP A 193 4.10 -5.65 17.06
CA TRP A 193 4.44 -4.55 16.17
C TRP A 193 5.08 -5.05 14.89
N GLU A 194 4.55 -4.60 13.77
CA GLU A 194 5.10 -4.79 12.44
C GLU A 194 5.33 -3.44 11.77
N ALA A 195 6.49 -3.26 11.14
CA ALA A 195 6.80 -2.11 10.31
C ALA A 195 7.01 -2.54 8.87
N ASP A 196 6.57 -1.73 7.92
CA ASP A 196 6.80 -1.89 6.49
C ASP A 196 7.45 -0.62 5.97
N ILE A 197 8.59 -0.74 5.31
CA ILE A 197 9.26 0.37 4.64
C ILE A 197 9.30 0.05 3.16
N PHE A 198 8.86 0.99 2.33
CA PHE A 198 8.74 0.74 0.91
C PHE A 198 9.06 1.93 0.03
N TYR A 199 9.44 1.61 -1.19
CA TYR A 199 9.43 2.53 -2.31
C TYR A 199 8.33 2.13 -3.27
N CYS A 200 7.61 3.12 -3.81
CA CYS A 200 6.52 2.90 -4.76
C CYS A 200 6.61 3.89 -5.91
N ARG A 201 6.64 3.36 -7.13
CA ARG A 201 6.51 4.16 -8.35
C ARG A 201 5.10 4.07 -8.88
N GLN A 202 4.48 5.23 -9.08
CA GLN A 202 3.13 5.36 -9.62
C GLN A 202 3.16 6.05 -10.97
N TRP A 203 2.47 5.47 -11.95
CA TRP A 203 2.16 6.10 -13.23
C TRP A 203 0.67 6.36 -13.35
N GLU A 204 0.31 7.54 -13.81
CA GLU A 204 -1.06 7.98 -14.04
C GLU A 204 -1.07 8.92 -15.25
N LYS A 205 -1.53 8.45 -16.43
CA LYS A 205 -1.44 9.19 -17.68
C LYS A 205 0.00 9.70 -17.91
N ASP A 206 0.14 11.03 -17.94
CA ASP A 206 1.39 11.73 -18.22
C ASP A 206 2.20 12.08 -16.96
N LYS A 207 1.72 11.64 -15.78
CA LYS A 207 2.32 11.96 -14.47
C LYS A 207 2.96 10.73 -13.84
N ARG A 208 4.17 10.94 -13.36
CA ARG A 208 4.90 9.95 -12.57
C ARG A 208 5.08 10.47 -11.14
N LYS A 209 4.82 9.63 -10.18
CA LYS A 209 5.07 9.92 -8.77
C LYS A 209 5.95 8.84 -8.16
N ASP A 210 7.05 9.26 -7.55
CA ASP A 210 7.93 8.42 -6.77
C ASP A 210 7.61 8.62 -5.27
N ILE A 211 7.44 7.53 -4.53
CA ILE A 211 6.89 7.56 -3.18
C ILE A 211 7.76 6.70 -2.28
N VAL A 212 8.22 7.27 -1.18
CA VAL A 212 8.77 6.52 -0.05
C VAL A 212 7.73 6.45 1.05
N GLY A 213 7.56 5.30 1.66
CA GLY A 213 6.57 5.17 2.71
C GLY A 213 6.97 4.27 3.85
N VAL A 214 6.34 4.52 4.99
CA VAL A 214 6.41 3.70 6.18
C VAL A 214 4.99 3.38 6.66
N GLU A 215 4.78 2.12 7.02
CA GLU A 215 3.53 1.66 7.63
C GLU A 215 3.88 0.93 8.93
N CYS A 216 3.22 1.28 10.02
CA CYS A 216 3.36 0.60 11.31
C CYS A 216 2.01 0.04 11.73
N VAL A 217 1.97 -1.23 12.14
CA VAL A 217 0.74 -1.91 12.57
C VAL A 217 0.96 -2.54 13.93
N TYR A 218 0.01 -2.29 14.83
CA TYR A 218 -0.07 -2.94 16.13
C TYR A 218 -1.14 -4.02 16.10
N SER A 219 -0.81 -5.25 16.51
CA SER A 219 -1.73 -6.38 16.61
C SER A 219 -1.98 -6.73 18.08
N PHE A 220 -3.25 -6.73 18.47
CA PHE A 220 -3.68 -7.11 19.82
C PHE A 220 -3.76 -8.63 19.99
#